data_0fca764da40437f1e4a6470b65358766
#
_entry.id   0fca764da40437f1e4a6470b65358766
#
_cell.length_a   1.000
_cell.length_b   1.000
_cell.length_c   1.000
_cell.angle_alpha   90.00
_cell.angle_beta   90.00
_cell.angle_gamma   90.00
#
_symmetry.space_group_name_H-M   'P 1'
#
loop_
_entity.id
_entity.type
_entity.pdbx_description
1 polymer ?
#
loop_
_entity_poly.entity_id
_entity_poly.type
_entity_poly.pdbx_seq_one_letter_code
_entity_poly.pdbx_strand_id
1 'polypeptide(L)'
;MSQNSSPLSSMQQLSIGNVVTVSLQLYRANLKLYFKLSLVAYLWLLVPLYGWANFLAIYALISRLAFNELIDFPESVKAASLYVKRRRWSFLLKSTLLMIVLFISLVLSFIVTAFCLELIGRNQFLKYLGNYLFENTIVRRNAWIALVIALVMLLVLFAALFIPTLWLYSHFFLTDIPLALENKVNFLNTFIKSWRLTSQYSFRIQLILLIVSLILGTMETLIYLICNITILGMSKILNLIVYPEISGYSSLFIQLAILAMILLNLAIMMPVLQVLKAVVYYNLRLRREGVGLQLQPRTI
;
A
#
# COMPACT_ATOMS: atom_id res chain seq x y z
N MET A 1 21.27 15.06 -31.54
CA MET A 1 21.41 13.64 -31.11
C MET A 1 21.57 13.65 -29.60
N SER A 2 20.49 13.64 -28.84
CA SER A 2 20.52 13.48 -27.37
C SER A 2 20.45 11.97 -27.11
N GLN A 3 21.54 11.40 -26.59
CA GLN A 3 21.54 10.05 -26.05
C GLN A 3 20.54 9.98 -24.88
N ASN A 4 19.35 9.48 -25.15
CA ASN A 4 18.49 8.93 -24.10
C ASN A 4 19.15 7.64 -23.60
N SER A 5 20.15 7.79 -22.75
CA SER A 5 20.64 6.68 -21.95
C SER A 5 19.48 6.25 -21.03
N SER A 6 18.91 5.09 -21.31
CA SER A 6 17.95 4.44 -20.41
C SER A 6 18.56 4.43 -19.00
N PRO A 7 17.82 4.80 -17.93
CA PRO A 7 18.37 4.92 -16.58
C PRO A 7 18.88 3.59 -15.98
N LEU A 8 18.84 2.50 -16.72
CA LEU A 8 19.17 1.15 -16.28
C LEU A 8 20.27 0.45 -17.10
N SER A 9 21.13 1.21 -17.78
CA SER A 9 22.22 0.64 -18.62
C SER A 9 23.30 -0.13 -17.85
N SER A 10 23.19 -0.27 -16.53
CA SER A 10 24.00 -1.20 -15.75
C SER A 10 23.07 -2.09 -14.91
N MET A 11 23.22 -3.41 -15.02
CA MET A 11 22.56 -4.43 -14.18
C MET A 11 22.99 -4.33 -12.70
N GLN A 12 23.04 -3.12 -12.15
CA GLN A 12 23.43 -2.87 -10.76
C GLN A 12 22.26 -3.10 -9.82
N GLN A 13 22.55 -3.77 -8.73
CA GLN A 13 21.62 -3.93 -7.62
C GLN A 13 21.23 -2.56 -7.08
N LEU A 14 19.94 -2.20 -7.21
CA LEU A 14 19.44 -0.90 -6.77
C LEU A 14 19.54 -0.75 -5.25
N SER A 15 20.01 0.39 -4.77
CA SER A 15 19.90 0.79 -3.36
C SER A 15 18.42 1.05 -3.00
N ILE A 16 18.09 1.21 -1.71
CA ILE A 16 16.73 1.51 -1.28
C ILE A 16 16.23 2.81 -1.90
N GLY A 17 17.05 3.87 -1.86
CA GLY A 17 16.70 5.16 -2.46
C GLY A 17 16.51 5.06 -3.97
N ASN A 18 17.38 4.33 -4.67
CA ASN A 18 17.27 4.14 -6.11
C ASN A 18 15.99 3.38 -6.50
N VAL A 19 15.54 2.39 -5.71
CA VAL A 19 14.27 1.70 -5.95
C VAL A 19 13.11 2.68 -5.91
N VAL A 20 13.06 3.56 -4.90
CA VAL A 20 12.01 4.58 -4.78
C VAL A 20 12.07 5.58 -5.94
N THR A 21 13.28 6.10 -6.25
CA THR A 21 13.47 7.07 -7.33
C THR A 21 13.06 6.51 -8.69
N VAL A 22 13.53 5.29 -9.03
CA VAL A 22 13.16 4.60 -10.28
C VAL A 22 11.66 4.37 -10.37
N SER A 23 11.02 3.96 -9.25
CA SER A 23 9.56 3.78 -9.22
C SER A 23 8.81 5.07 -9.52
N LEU A 24 9.22 6.19 -8.94
CA LEU A 24 8.61 7.49 -9.18
C LEU A 24 8.87 8.02 -10.60
N GLN A 25 10.07 7.81 -11.14
CA GLN A 25 10.41 8.18 -12.52
C GLN A 25 9.56 7.40 -13.52
N LEU A 26 9.46 6.07 -13.35
CA LEU A 26 8.64 5.20 -14.20
C LEU A 26 7.15 5.57 -14.13
N TYR A 27 6.66 5.87 -12.93
CA TYR A 27 5.29 6.35 -12.75
C TYR A 27 5.05 7.67 -13.47
N ARG A 28 5.96 8.65 -13.35
CA ARG A 28 5.85 9.96 -14.01
C ARG A 28 5.89 9.84 -15.53
N ALA A 29 6.74 8.96 -16.07
CA ALA A 29 6.83 8.71 -17.52
C ALA A 29 5.49 8.25 -18.12
N ASN A 30 4.72 7.46 -17.37
CA ASN A 30 3.46 6.85 -17.81
C ASN A 30 2.23 7.35 -17.03
N LEU A 31 2.32 8.53 -16.41
CA LEU A 31 1.30 9.05 -15.50
C LEU A 31 -0.11 9.05 -16.10
N LYS A 32 -0.28 9.53 -17.33
CA LYS A 32 -1.59 9.59 -18.01
C LYS A 32 -2.20 8.20 -18.18
N LEU A 33 -1.39 7.21 -18.56
CA LEU A 33 -1.83 5.83 -18.76
C LEU A 33 -2.24 5.20 -17.43
N TYR A 34 -1.38 5.26 -16.43
CA TYR A 34 -1.63 4.65 -15.12
C TYR A 34 -2.80 5.30 -14.38
N PHE A 35 -2.92 6.63 -14.48
CA PHE A 35 -4.07 7.36 -13.93
C PHE A 35 -5.38 6.93 -14.59
N LYS A 36 -5.43 6.84 -15.93
CA LYS A 36 -6.62 6.39 -16.65
C LYS A 36 -7.01 4.96 -16.26
N LEU A 37 -6.04 4.05 -16.19
CA LEU A 37 -6.27 2.67 -15.77
C LEU A 37 -6.79 2.60 -14.32
N SER A 38 -6.24 3.41 -13.44
CA SER A 38 -6.65 3.47 -12.03
C SER A 38 -8.07 4.01 -11.88
N LEU A 39 -8.44 5.07 -12.61
CA LEU A 39 -9.82 5.58 -12.61
C LEU A 39 -10.81 4.50 -13.04
N VAL A 40 -10.50 3.80 -14.13
CA VAL A 40 -11.35 2.68 -14.60
C VAL A 40 -11.43 1.57 -13.55
N ALA A 41 -10.33 1.29 -12.84
CA ALA A 41 -10.33 0.30 -11.76
C ALA A 41 -11.28 0.70 -10.64
N TYR A 42 -11.24 1.97 -10.17
CA TYR A 42 -12.15 2.43 -9.12
C TYR A 42 -13.62 2.41 -9.52
N LEU A 43 -13.94 2.69 -10.79
CA LEU A 43 -15.32 2.55 -11.27
C LEU A 43 -15.82 1.10 -11.17
N TRP A 44 -14.95 0.11 -11.34
CA TRP A 44 -15.31 -1.29 -11.16
C TRP A 44 -15.65 -1.67 -9.71
N LEU A 45 -15.18 -0.93 -8.71
CA LEU A 45 -15.53 -1.20 -7.30
C LEU A 45 -17.03 -1.06 -7.02
N LEU A 46 -17.76 -0.31 -7.83
CA LEU A 46 -19.21 -0.16 -7.69
C LEU A 46 -19.97 -1.47 -7.97
N VAL A 47 -19.34 -2.43 -8.66
CA VAL A 47 -19.96 -3.72 -8.97
C VAL A 47 -19.39 -4.79 -8.02
N PRO A 48 -20.18 -5.36 -7.10
CA PRO A 48 -19.70 -6.36 -6.16
C PRO A 48 -19.13 -7.60 -6.87
N LEU A 49 -18.16 -8.24 -6.26
CA LEU A 49 -17.48 -9.47 -6.69
C LEU A 49 -16.83 -9.37 -8.08
N TYR A 50 -17.60 -9.22 -9.13
CA TYR A 50 -17.09 -9.12 -10.50
C TYR A 50 -16.23 -7.88 -10.71
N GLY A 51 -16.68 -6.76 -10.21
CA GLY A 51 -15.95 -5.50 -10.27
C GLY A 51 -14.69 -5.53 -9.40
N TRP A 52 -14.76 -6.13 -8.22
CA TRP A 52 -13.57 -6.31 -7.35
C TRP A 52 -12.50 -7.17 -8.03
N ALA A 53 -12.92 -8.23 -8.75
CA ALA A 53 -11.99 -9.03 -9.54
C ALA A 53 -11.35 -8.22 -10.68
N ASN A 54 -12.12 -7.37 -11.37
CA ASN A 54 -11.60 -6.49 -12.42
C ASN A 54 -10.70 -5.38 -11.85
N PHE A 55 -11.05 -4.80 -10.69
CA PHE A 55 -10.23 -3.84 -9.98
C PHE A 55 -8.83 -4.40 -9.71
N LEU A 56 -8.74 -5.58 -9.08
CA LEU A 56 -7.48 -6.24 -8.79
C LEU A 56 -6.71 -6.62 -10.06
N ALA A 57 -7.43 -7.03 -11.09
CA ALA A 57 -6.83 -7.35 -12.39
C ALA A 57 -6.19 -6.11 -13.05
N ILE A 58 -6.85 -4.94 -12.98
CA ILE A 58 -6.29 -3.69 -13.54
C ILE A 58 -5.04 -3.25 -12.74
N TYR A 59 -5.04 -3.41 -11.42
CA TYR A 59 -3.84 -3.14 -10.63
C TYR A 59 -2.67 -4.05 -11.00
N ALA A 60 -2.94 -5.35 -11.18
CA ALA A 60 -1.94 -6.29 -11.67
C ALA A 60 -1.48 -5.95 -13.10
N LEU A 61 -2.36 -5.39 -13.95
CA LEU A 61 -2.01 -4.87 -15.27
C LEU A 61 -0.98 -3.73 -15.17
N ILE A 62 -1.17 -2.78 -14.28
CA ILE A 62 -0.22 -1.67 -14.07
C ILE A 62 1.16 -2.24 -13.67
N SER A 63 1.20 -3.17 -12.73
CA SER A 63 2.46 -3.82 -12.33
C SER A 63 3.13 -4.59 -13.48
N ARG A 64 2.34 -5.26 -14.33
CA ARG A 64 2.86 -5.97 -15.52
C ARG A 64 3.46 -5.02 -16.54
N LEU A 65 2.75 -3.93 -16.85
CA LEU A 65 3.25 -2.91 -17.79
C LEU A 65 4.53 -2.27 -17.26
N ALA A 66 4.56 -1.88 -16.00
CA ALA A 66 5.73 -1.32 -15.35
C ALA A 66 6.93 -2.28 -15.36
N PHE A 67 6.71 -3.56 -15.09
CA PHE A 67 7.77 -4.57 -15.13
C PHE A 67 8.32 -4.76 -16.55
N ASN A 68 7.44 -4.86 -17.56
CA ASN A 68 7.87 -5.04 -18.94
C ASN A 68 8.64 -3.84 -19.48
N GLU A 69 8.30 -2.63 -19.04
CA GLU A 69 9.06 -1.42 -19.36
C GLU A 69 10.45 -1.43 -18.69
N LEU A 70 10.57 -1.92 -17.46
CA LEU A 70 11.85 -2.05 -16.77
C LEU A 70 12.84 -3.01 -17.46
N ILE A 71 12.33 -4.00 -18.17
CA ILE A 71 13.16 -4.99 -18.89
C ILE A 71 13.32 -4.67 -20.38
N ASP A 72 12.96 -3.45 -20.80
CA ASP A 72 13.01 -2.97 -22.18
C ASP A 72 12.22 -3.85 -23.20
N PHE A 73 11.15 -4.52 -22.73
CA PHE A 73 10.20 -5.30 -23.55
C PHE A 73 8.77 -4.74 -23.42
N PRO A 74 8.50 -3.54 -23.95
CA PRO A 74 7.19 -2.91 -23.82
C PRO A 74 6.11 -3.78 -24.48
N GLU A 75 5.09 -4.10 -23.69
CA GLU A 75 3.91 -4.84 -24.13
C GLU A 75 2.76 -3.88 -24.40
N SER A 76 1.95 -4.16 -25.44
CA SER A 76 0.75 -3.36 -25.69
C SER A 76 -0.26 -3.51 -24.54
N VAL A 77 -0.89 -2.41 -24.14
CA VAL A 77 -1.92 -2.41 -23.07
C VAL A 77 -3.04 -3.42 -23.37
N LYS A 78 -3.39 -3.59 -24.63
CA LYS A 78 -4.44 -4.53 -25.09
C LYS A 78 -4.03 -5.98 -24.81
N ALA A 79 -2.82 -6.38 -25.20
CA ALA A 79 -2.31 -7.73 -24.96
C ALA A 79 -2.16 -8.04 -23.46
N ALA A 80 -1.53 -7.13 -22.71
CA ALA A 80 -1.40 -7.26 -21.27
C ALA A 80 -2.75 -7.35 -20.56
N SER A 81 -3.75 -6.56 -20.99
CA SER A 81 -5.09 -6.58 -20.39
C SER A 81 -5.83 -7.90 -20.63
N LEU A 82 -5.72 -8.47 -21.80
CA LEU A 82 -6.31 -9.78 -22.11
C LEU A 82 -5.75 -10.89 -21.23
N TYR A 83 -4.43 -10.87 -21.03
CA TYR A 83 -3.76 -11.83 -20.15
C TYR A 83 -4.26 -11.77 -18.72
N VAL A 84 -4.30 -10.57 -18.15
CA VAL A 84 -4.68 -10.36 -16.74
C VAL A 84 -6.18 -10.58 -16.52
N LYS A 85 -7.04 -10.18 -17.48
CA LYS A 85 -8.50 -10.42 -17.42
C LYS A 85 -8.87 -11.89 -17.37
N ARG A 86 -8.14 -12.77 -18.06
CA ARG A 86 -8.36 -14.23 -17.97
C ARG A 86 -8.15 -14.77 -16.56
N ARG A 87 -7.33 -14.10 -15.73
CA ARG A 87 -6.94 -14.53 -14.39
C ARG A 87 -7.56 -13.70 -13.28
N ARG A 88 -8.56 -12.86 -13.59
CA ARG A 88 -9.17 -11.94 -12.60
C ARG A 88 -9.66 -12.64 -11.33
N TRP A 89 -10.25 -13.83 -11.46
CA TRP A 89 -10.71 -14.62 -10.32
C TRP A 89 -9.55 -15.12 -9.46
N SER A 90 -8.42 -15.47 -10.07
CA SER A 90 -7.21 -15.84 -9.31
C SER A 90 -6.65 -14.67 -8.51
N PHE A 91 -6.73 -13.44 -9.03
CA PHE A 91 -6.36 -12.24 -8.26
C PHE A 91 -7.32 -11.98 -7.11
N LEU A 92 -8.62 -12.19 -7.31
CA LEU A 92 -9.61 -12.05 -6.24
C LEU A 92 -9.36 -13.09 -5.14
N LEU A 93 -9.25 -14.38 -5.49
CA LEU A 93 -8.98 -15.45 -4.52
C LEU A 93 -7.68 -15.22 -3.76
N LYS A 94 -6.59 -14.83 -4.47
CA LYS A 94 -5.32 -14.47 -3.85
C LYS A 94 -5.48 -13.31 -2.86
N SER A 95 -6.19 -12.25 -3.24
CA SER A 95 -6.40 -11.08 -2.39
C SER A 95 -7.24 -11.41 -1.17
N THR A 96 -8.31 -12.18 -1.33
CA THR A 96 -9.15 -12.64 -0.22
C THR A 96 -8.36 -13.52 0.74
N LEU A 97 -7.56 -14.47 0.23
CA LEU A 97 -6.69 -15.29 1.08
C LEU A 97 -5.67 -14.44 1.83
N LEU A 98 -5.04 -13.46 1.18
CA LEU A 98 -4.11 -12.54 1.84
C LEU A 98 -4.79 -11.75 2.95
N MET A 99 -6.00 -11.22 2.71
CA MET A 99 -6.77 -10.51 3.75
C MET A 99 -7.08 -11.41 4.95
N ILE A 100 -7.48 -12.67 4.71
CA ILE A 100 -7.74 -13.64 5.79
C ILE A 100 -6.47 -13.88 6.60
N VAL A 101 -5.33 -14.12 5.95
CA VAL A 101 -4.05 -14.35 6.63
C VAL A 101 -3.62 -13.16 7.47
N LEU A 102 -3.75 -11.94 6.95
CA LEU A 102 -3.42 -10.71 7.69
C LEU A 102 -4.40 -10.46 8.84
N PHE A 103 -5.69 -10.76 8.65
CA PHE A 103 -6.69 -10.65 9.70
C PHE A 103 -6.42 -11.63 10.84
N ILE A 104 -6.11 -12.89 10.53
CA ILE A 104 -5.71 -13.89 11.54
C ILE A 104 -4.46 -13.43 12.29
N SER A 105 -3.45 -12.89 11.59
CA SER A 105 -2.25 -12.34 12.21
C SER A 105 -2.57 -11.21 13.19
N LEU A 106 -3.47 -10.30 12.81
CA LEU A 106 -3.91 -9.19 13.66
C LEU A 106 -4.65 -9.70 14.91
N VAL A 107 -5.57 -10.65 14.75
CA VAL A 107 -6.32 -11.26 15.86
C VAL A 107 -5.37 -11.98 16.81
N LEU A 108 -4.42 -12.76 16.29
CA LEU A 108 -3.40 -13.43 17.12
C LEU A 108 -2.54 -12.42 17.88
N SER A 109 -2.10 -11.35 17.22
CA SER A 109 -1.34 -10.28 17.86
C SER A 109 -2.14 -9.63 18.98
N PHE A 110 -3.44 -9.41 18.76
CA PHE A 110 -4.34 -8.86 19.78
C PHE A 110 -4.48 -9.81 20.99
N ILE A 111 -4.71 -11.09 20.74
CA ILE A 111 -4.84 -12.12 21.81
C ILE A 111 -3.55 -12.20 22.62
N VAL A 112 -2.39 -12.27 21.96
CA VAL A 112 -1.08 -12.33 22.63
C VAL A 112 -0.84 -11.08 23.46
N THR A 113 -1.13 -9.91 22.90
CA THR A 113 -0.96 -8.62 23.60
C THR A 113 -1.89 -8.52 24.81
N ALA A 114 -3.17 -8.92 24.67
CA ALA A 114 -4.12 -8.96 25.78
C ALA A 114 -3.68 -9.92 26.90
N PHE A 115 -3.21 -11.11 26.51
CA PHE A 115 -2.67 -12.10 27.47
C PHE A 115 -1.43 -11.58 28.20
N CYS A 116 -0.50 -10.94 27.48
CA CYS A 116 0.67 -10.31 28.10
C CYS A 116 0.28 -9.20 29.09
N LEU A 117 -0.69 -8.35 28.73
CA LEU A 117 -1.19 -7.30 29.62
C LEU A 117 -1.85 -7.89 30.88
N GLU A 118 -2.60 -9.00 30.73
CA GLU A 118 -3.19 -9.68 31.89
C GLU A 118 -2.12 -10.26 32.81
N LEU A 119 -1.08 -10.91 32.26
CA LEU A 119 0.04 -11.42 33.05
C LEU A 119 0.79 -10.28 33.79
N ILE A 120 1.00 -9.15 33.11
CA ILE A 120 1.60 -7.95 33.72
C ILE A 120 0.71 -7.44 34.85
N GLY A 121 -0.60 -7.35 34.63
CA GLY A 121 -1.56 -6.90 35.65
C GLY A 121 -1.68 -7.82 36.86
N ARG A 122 -1.41 -9.11 36.70
CA ARG A 122 -1.37 -10.09 37.80
C ARG A 122 -0.06 -10.05 38.59
N ASN A 123 1.03 -9.52 38.02
CA ASN A 123 2.33 -9.46 38.67
C ASN A 123 2.31 -8.38 39.79
N GLN A 124 2.45 -8.82 41.05
CA GLN A 124 2.39 -7.92 42.22
C GLN A 124 3.45 -6.83 42.18
N PHE A 125 4.66 -7.16 41.67
CA PHE A 125 5.75 -6.18 41.59
C PHE A 125 5.42 -5.08 40.55
N LEU A 126 4.91 -5.45 39.37
CA LEU A 126 4.52 -4.51 38.34
C LEU A 126 3.30 -3.67 38.74
N LYS A 127 2.37 -4.28 39.50
CA LYS A 127 1.23 -3.56 40.07
C LYS A 127 1.68 -2.52 41.13
N TYR A 128 2.64 -2.91 41.98
CA TYR A 128 3.26 -2.01 42.93
C TYR A 128 4.02 -0.87 42.25
N LEU A 129 4.80 -1.18 41.22
CA LEU A 129 5.52 -0.21 40.38
C LEU A 129 4.56 0.75 39.68
N GLY A 130 3.47 0.25 39.16
CA GLY A 130 2.41 1.05 38.53
C GLY A 130 1.78 2.02 39.53
N ASN A 131 1.37 1.53 40.70
CA ASN A 131 0.82 2.37 41.78
C ASN A 131 1.84 3.41 42.23
N TYR A 132 3.12 3.01 42.42
CA TYR A 132 4.18 3.93 42.81
C TYR A 132 4.40 5.04 41.76
N LEU A 133 4.39 4.72 40.50
CA LEU A 133 4.56 5.69 39.40
C LEU A 133 3.34 6.63 39.28
N PHE A 134 2.12 6.11 39.41
CA PHE A 134 0.90 6.92 39.24
C PHE A 134 0.44 7.61 40.55
N GLU A 135 0.74 7.05 41.71
CA GLU A 135 0.46 7.70 43.03
C GLU A 135 1.53 8.70 43.41
N ASN A 136 2.70 8.66 42.78
CA ASN A 136 3.77 9.60 43.08
C ASN A 136 3.29 11.04 42.85
N THR A 137 3.47 11.87 43.84
CA THR A 137 3.05 13.29 43.86
C THR A 137 3.57 14.06 42.62
N ILE A 138 4.72 13.65 42.06
CA ILE A 138 5.30 14.27 40.85
C ILE A 138 4.44 14.03 39.63
N VAL A 139 4.00 12.79 39.38
CA VAL A 139 3.16 12.43 38.21
C VAL A 139 1.76 13.02 38.38
N ARG A 140 1.20 12.97 39.59
CA ARG A 140 -0.11 13.55 39.94
C ARG A 140 -0.12 15.08 39.83
N ARG A 141 0.99 15.72 40.14
CA ARG A 141 1.15 17.19 40.06
C ARG A 141 1.42 17.69 38.65
N ASN A 142 2.01 16.85 37.81
CA ASN A 142 2.41 17.19 36.43
C ASN A 142 1.62 16.35 35.41
N ALA A 143 0.45 16.80 35.00
CA ALA A 143 -0.43 16.12 34.04
C ALA A 143 0.28 15.76 32.73
N TRP A 144 1.30 16.54 32.31
CA TRP A 144 2.08 16.24 31.10
C TRP A 144 2.93 14.97 31.22
N ILE A 145 3.45 14.62 32.42
CA ILE A 145 4.20 13.37 32.64
C ILE A 145 3.26 12.16 32.45
N ALA A 146 2.06 12.25 33.08
CA ALA A 146 1.04 11.21 32.91
C ALA A 146 0.66 11.03 31.42
N LEU A 147 0.54 12.13 30.68
CA LEU A 147 0.23 12.11 29.24
C LEU A 147 1.36 11.47 28.43
N VAL A 148 2.63 11.76 28.73
CA VAL A 148 3.78 11.14 28.06
C VAL A 148 3.82 9.64 28.35
N ILE A 149 3.62 9.20 29.58
CA ILE A 149 3.57 7.78 29.94
C ILE A 149 2.44 7.08 29.18
N ALA A 150 1.24 7.67 29.16
CA ALA A 150 0.10 7.12 28.42
C ALA A 150 0.39 7.02 26.92
N LEU A 151 1.04 8.02 26.32
CA LEU A 151 1.43 8.02 24.91
C LEU A 151 2.44 6.91 24.61
N VAL A 152 3.47 6.74 25.46
CA VAL A 152 4.46 5.67 25.31
C VAL A 152 3.80 4.30 25.41
N MET A 153 2.91 4.09 26.38
CA MET A 153 2.15 2.85 26.52
C MET A 153 1.29 2.55 25.27
N LEU A 154 0.61 3.57 24.76
CA LEU A 154 -0.17 3.47 23.53
C LEU A 154 0.71 3.10 22.33
N LEU A 155 1.89 3.72 22.18
CA LEU A 155 2.84 3.40 21.11
C LEU A 155 3.37 1.97 21.21
N VAL A 156 3.70 1.49 22.41
CA VAL A 156 4.14 0.11 22.63
C VAL A 156 3.04 -0.89 22.26
N LEU A 157 1.81 -0.61 22.68
CA LEU A 157 0.65 -1.44 22.39
C LEU A 157 0.35 -1.46 20.87
N PHE A 158 0.40 -0.29 20.23
CA PHE A 158 0.27 -0.18 18.79
C PHE A 158 1.37 -0.96 18.06
N ALA A 159 2.63 -0.83 18.48
CA ALA A 159 3.74 -1.57 17.90
C ALA A 159 3.57 -3.09 18.04
N ALA A 160 3.16 -3.56 19.22
CA ALA A 160 2.93 -4.99 19.48
C ALA A 160 1.82 -5.57 18.59
N LEU A 161 0.79 -4.80 18.26
CA LEU A 161 -0.31 -5.22 17.39
C LEU A 161 0.08 -5.20 15.91
N PHE A 162 0.77 -4.17 15.46
CA PHE A 162 0.98 -3.93 14.03
C PHE A 162 2.30 -4.48 13.48
N ILE A 163 3.37 -4.55 14.28
CA ILE A 163 4.67 -5.03 13.78
C ILE A 163 4.60 -6.45 13.21
N PRO A 164 3.97 -7.45 13.88
CA PRO A 164 3.87 -8.80 13.33
C PRO A 164 3.08 -8.85 12.02
N THR A 165 2.00 -8.07 11.94
CA THR A 165 1.17 -8.00 10.74
C THR A 165 1.90 -7.32 9.58
N LEU A 166 2.64 -6.23 9.83
CA LEU A 166 3.48 -5.57 8.83
C LEU A 166 4.64 -6.45 8.37
N TRP A 167 5.23 -7.20 9.29
CA TRP A 167 6.27 -8.17 8.95
C TRP A 167 5.72 -9.25 8.01
N LEU A 168 4.56 -9.81 8.32
CA LEU A 168 3.90 -10.79 7.47
C LEU A 168 3.50 -10.19 6.11
N TYR A 169 2.97 -8.97 6.09
CA TYR A 169 2.64 -8.25 4.87
C TYR A 169 3.85 -8.05 3.96
N SER A 170 5.03 -7.75 4.51
CA SER A 170 6.26 -7.59 3.73
C SER A 170 6.65 -8.86 2.97
N HIS A 171 6.37 -10.04 3.52
CA HIS A 171 6.61 -11.32 2.85
C HIS A 171 5.64 -11.58 1.69
N PHE A 172 4.41 -11.08 1.78
CA PHE A 172 3.38 -11.29 0.77
C PHE A 172 3.16 -10.08 -0.15
N PHE A 173 3.96 -9.04 0.02
CA PHE A 173 3.84 -7.79 -0.75
C PHE A 173 3.89 -7.99 -2.27
N LEU A 174 4.66 -8.98 -2.73
CA LEU A 174 4.93 -9.24 -4.14
C LEU A 174 4.06 -10.33 -4.76
N THR A 175 3.05 -10.87 -4.06
CA THR A 175 2.22 -11.99 -4.54
C THR A 175 1.48 -11.69 -5.84
N ASP A 176 1.22 -10.41 -6.15
CA ASP A 176 0.54 -9.99 -7.38
C ASP A 176 1.39 -10.21 -8.63
N ILE A 177 2.71 -9.99 -8.50
CA ILE A 177 3.63 -9.92 -9.65
C ILE A 177 3.83 -11.27 -10.33
N PRO A 178 4.15 -12.38 -9.63
CA PRO A 178 4.26 -13.69 -10.29
C PRO A 178 2.97 -14.11 -11.01
N LEU A 179 1.81 -13.77 -10.43
CA LEU A 179 0.51 -14.07 -11.04
C LEU A 179 0.26 -13.24 -12.31
N ALA A 180 0.77 -11.99 -12.34
CA ALA A 180 0.66 -11.09 -13.49
C ALA A 180 1.64 -11.42 -14.62
N LEU A 181 2.82 -11.99 -14.30
CA LEU A 181 3.89 -12.18 -15.28
C LEU A 181 3.99 -13.61 -15.81
N GLU A 182 3.71 -14.63 -14.98
CA GLU A 182 4.04 -16.01 -15.28
C GLU A 182 2.82 -16.84 -15.73
N ASN A 183 2.97 -17.63 -16.81
CA ASN A 183 1.86 -18.36 -17.42
C ASN A 183 1.36 -19.57 -16.60
N LYS A 184 2.25 -20.24 -15.88
CA LYS A 184 1.97 -21.53 -15.20
C LYS A 184 1.89 -21.45 -13.69
N VAL A 185 1.57 -20.28 -13.12
CA VAL A 185 1.54 -20.09 -11.67
C VAL A 185 0.09 -20.03 -11.18
N ASN A 186 -0.26 -20.93 -10.25
CA ASN A 186 -1.50 -20.88 -9.48
C ASN A 186 -1.43 -19.82 -8.38
N PHE A 187 -2.57 -19.32 -7.93
CA PHE A 187 -2.62 -18.28 -6.90
C PHE A 187 -1.94 -18.70 -5.58
N LEU A 188 -1.99 -19.99 -5.19
CA LEU A 188 -1.30 -20.50 -4.00
C LEU A 188 0.22 -20.46 -4.15
N ASN A 189 0.73 -20.84 -5.32
CA ASN A 189 2.17 -20.83 -5.57
C ASN A 189 2.78 -19.43 -5.55
N THR A 190 1.96 -18.37 -5.76
CA THR A 190 2.43 -17.00 -5.66
C THR A 190 2.83 -16.62 -4.23
N PHE A 191 2.17 -17.16 -3.21
CA PHE A 191 2.53 -16.94 -1.80
C PHE A 191 3.89 -17.55 -1.48
N ILE A 192 4.10 -18.81 -1.88
CA ILE A 192 5.39 -19.50 -1.67
C ILE A 192 6.52 -18.76 -2.40
N LYS A 193 6.25 -18.31 -3.62
CA LYS A 193 7.23 -17.59 -4.43
C LYS A 193 7.56 -16.21 -3.86
N SER A 194 6.55 -15.46 -3.42
CA SER A 194 6.73 -14.18 -2.74
C SER A 194 7.54 -14.38 -1.46
N TRP A 195 7.15 -15.31 -0.60
CA TRP A 195 7.88 -15.63 0.62
C TRP A 195 9.35 -15.96 0.35
N ARG A 196 9.61 -16.86 -0.60
CA ARG A 196 10.97 -17.24 -0.96
C ARG A 196 11.80 -16.05 -1.44
N LEU A 197 11.22 -15.15 -2.23
CA LEU A 197 11.93 -13.96 -2.72
C LEU A 197 12.23 -12.95 -1.62
N THR A 198 11.31 -12.80 -0.66
CA THR A 198 11.36 -11.72 0.35
C THR A 198 12.02 -12.15 1.67
N SER A 199 12.16 -13.46 1.95
CA SER A 199 12.59 -13.99 3.25
C SER A 199 13.93 -13.42 3.77
N GLN A 200 14.88 -13.11 2.88
CA GLN A 200 16.17 -12.52 3.27
C GLN A 200 16.18 -10.99 3.24
N TYR A 201 15.13 -10.37 2.68
CA TYR A 201 15.07 -8.93 2.42
C TYR A 201 13.84 -8.26 3.04
N SER A 202 13.13 -8.93 3.95
CA SER A 202 11.89 -8.42 4.55
C SER A 202 12.06 -7.05 5.20
N PHE A 203 13.13 -6.86 5.99
CA PHE A 203 13.44 -5.57 6.61
C PHE A 203 13.68 -4.46 5.58
N ARG A 204 14.39 -4.79 4.48
CA ARG A 204 14.62 -3.85 3.39
C ARG A 204 13.31 -3.45 2.69
N ILE A 205 12.41 -4.42 2.48
CA ILE A 205 11.08 -4.14 1.91
C ILE A 205 10.27 -3.26 2.85
N GLN A 206 10.31 -3.52 4.16
CA GLN A 206 9.65 -2.68 5.17
C GLN A 206 10.17 -1.24 5.14
N LEU A 207 11.48 -1.03 5.04
CA LEU A 207 12.07 0.31 4.91
C LEU A 207 11.63 1.01 3.61
N ILE A 208 11.59 0.30 2.48
CA ILE A 208 11.09 0.85 1.22
C ILE A 208 9.62 1.26 1.36
N LEU A 209 8.79 0.38 1.94
CA LEU A 209 7.38 0.66 2.19
C LEU A 209 7.18 1.85 3.12
N LEU A 210 7.98 1.95 4.18
CA LEU A 210 7.94 3.06 5.12
C LEU A 210 8.30 4.38 4.43
N ILE A 211 9.37 4.43 3.64
CA ILE A 211 9.76 5.63 2.90
C ILE A 211 8.67 6.05 1.92
N VAL A 212 8.13 5.09 1.14
CA VAL A 212 7.08 5.38 0.18
C VAL A 212 5.78 5.80 0.89
N SER A 213 5.41 5.17 2.00
CA SER A 213 4.23 5.57 2.77
C SER A 213 4.37 6.97 3.38
N LEU A 214 5.57 7.38 3.79
CA LEU A 214 5.83 8.74 4.24
C LEU A 214 5.66 9.75 3.10
N ILE A 215 6.22 9.46 1.92
CA ILE A 215 6.09 10.33 0.74
C ILE A 215 4.62 10.43 0.30
N LEU A 216 3.92 9.30 0.17
CA LEU A 216 2.52 9.29 -0.24
C LEU A 216 1.63 9.90 0.83
N GLY A 217 1.85 9.59 2.10
CA GLY A 217 1.09 10.12 3.23
C GLY A 217 1.21 11.65 3.36
N THR A 218 2.39 12.23 3.14
CA THR A 218 2.54 13.69 3.11
C THR A 218 1.79 14.30 1.93
N MET A 219 1.83 13.67 0.75
CA MET A 219 1.06 14.13 -0.41
C MET A 219 -0.45 14.01 -0.16
N GLU A 220 -0.92 12.90 0.43
CA GLU A 220 -2.32 12.70 0.78
C GLU A 220 -2.82 13.72 1.77
N THR A 221 -2.04 14.02 2.83
CA THR A 221 -2.41 15.04 3.81
C THR A 221 -2.50 16.43 3.21
N LEU A 222 -1.59 16.80 2.31
CA LEU A 222 -1.64 18.09 1.61
C LEU A 222 -2.88 18.18 0.71
N ILE A 223 -3.17 17.14 -0.08
CA ILE A 223 -4.36 17.11 -0.94
C ILE A 223 -5.63 17.19 -0.08
N TYR A 224 -5.70 16.41 1.00
CA TYR A 224 -6.82 16.43 1.93
C TYR A 224 -7.04 17.81 2.54
N LEU A 225 -5.99 18.51 2.95
CA LEU A 225 -6.06 19.86 3.50
C LEU A 225 -6.59 20.87 2.48
N ILE A 226 -6.09 20.85 1.26
CA ILE A 226 -6.55 21.70 0.15
C ILE A 226 -8.04 21.43 -0.15
N CYS A 227 -8.41 20.15 -0.22
CA CYS A 227 -9.80 19.74 -0.45
C CYS A 227 -10.73 20.24 0.65
N ASN A 228 -10.35 20.11 1.92
CA ASN A 228 -11.15 20.59 3.04
C ASN A 228 -11.34 22.09 3.03
N ILE A 229 -10.28 22.87 2.76
CA ILE A 229 -10.37 24.32 2.67
C ILE A 229 -11.33 24.73 1.54
N THR A 230 -11.23 24.05 0.39
CA THR A 230 -12.09 24.32 -0.78
C THR A 230 -13.56 24.00 -0.47
N ILE A 231 -13.83 22.86 0.16
CA ILE A 231 -15.19 22.43 0.54
C ILE A 231 -15.79 23.36 1.60
N LEU A 232 -15.01 23.76 2.60
CA LEU A 232 -15.45 24.74 3.61
C LEU A 232 -15.76 26.12 2.99
N GLY A 233 -14.95 26.55 2.03
CA GLY A 233 -15.22 27.77 1.25
C GLY A 233 -16.52 27.66 0.45
N MET A 234 -16.70 26.57 -0.29
CA MET A 234 -17.91 26.32 -1.08
C MET A 234 -19.16 26.18 -0.19
N SER A 235 -19.08 25.52 0.94
CA SER A 235 -20.22 25.38 1.86
C SER A 235 -20.67 26.72 2.41
N LYS A 236 -19.76 27.62 2.76
CA LYS A 236 -20.08 28.98 3.19
C LYS A 236 -20.74 29.80 2.08
N ILE A 237 -20.24 29.71 0.84
CA ILE A 237 -20.81 30.41 -0.32
C ILE A 237 -22.21 29.85 -0.63
N LEU A 238 -22.38 28.53 -0.63
CA LEU A 238 -23.69 27.90 -0.86
C LEU A 238 -24.71 28.30 0.20
N ASN A 239 -24.34 28.32 1.48
CA ASN A 239 -25.22 28.76 2.57
C ASN A 239 -25.61 30.25 2.49
N LEU A 240 -24.79 31.09 1.82
CA LEU A 240 -25.13 32.49 1.57
C LEU A 240 -26.10 32.68 0.39
N ILE A 241 -26.04 31.79 -0.61
CA ILE A 241 -26.79 31.93 -1.88
C ILE A 241 -28.08 31.11 -1.87
N VAL A 242 -28.07 29.96 -1.18
CA VAL A 242 -29.16 28.97 -1.22
C VAL A 242 -30.18 29.23 -0.10
N TYR A 243 -31.47 29.36 -0.46
CA TYR A 243 -32.56 29.46 0.48
C TYR A 243 -32.63 28.23 1.41
N PRO A 244 -33.11 28.38 2.67
CA PRO A 244 -33.17 27.30 3.67
C PRO A 244 -33.86 26.02 3.21
N GLU A 245 -34.81 26.12 2.30
CA GLU A 245 -35.57 24.99 1.75
C GLU A 245 -34.73 24.04 0.87
N ILE A 246 -33.58 24.50 0.35
CA ILE A 246 -32.70 23.73 -0.54
C ILE A 246 -31.46 23.20 0.23
N SER A 247 -31.38 23.44 1.52
CA SER A 247 -30.21 23.05 2.34
C SER A 247 -29.90 21.55 2.34
N GLY A 248 -30.91 20.70 2.15
CA GLY A 248 -30.72 19.24 2.01
C GLY A 248 -29.92 18.83 0.77
N TYR A 249 -30.14 19.49 -0.36
CA TYR A 249 -29.41 19.21 -1.61
C TYR A 249 -27.97 19.70 -1.56
N SER A 250 -27.69 20.80 -0.84
CA SER A 250 -26.34 21.31 -0.67
C SER A 250 -25.45 20.33 0.11
N SER A 251 -25.98 19.65 1.11
CA SER A 251 -25.24 18.64 1.87
C SER A 251 -24.89 17.40 1.04
N LEU A 252 -25.81 16.92 0.20
CA LEU A 252 -25.58 15.82 -0.73
C LEU A 252 -24.51 16.17 -1.78
N PHE A 253 -24.56 17.38 -2.32
CA PHE A 253 -23.56 17.86 -3.28
C PHE A 253 -22.15 17.89 -2.67
N ILE A 254 -22.03 18.39 -1.44
CA ILE A 254 -20.75 18.40 -0.70
C ILE A 254 -20.23 16.97 -0.46
N GLN A 255 -21.09 16.04 -0.05
CA GLN A 255 -20.70 14.64 0.16
C GLN A 255 -20.21 13.97 -1.13
N LEU A 256 -20.89 14.21 -2.26
CA LEU A 256 -20.48 13.71 -3.57
C LEU A 256 -19.15 14.32 -4.03
N ALA A 257 -18.95 15.60 -3.78
CA ALA A 257 -17.68 16.27 -4.06
C ALA A 257 -16.51 15.68 -3.24
N ILE A 258 -16.73 15.41 -1.95
CA ILE A 258 -15.75 14.74 -1.08
C ILE A 258 -15.43 13.34 -1.62
N LEU A 259 -16.44 12.57 -1.95
CA LEU A 259 -16.26 11.22 -2.50
C LEU A 259 -15.46 11.26 -3.82
N ALA A 260 -15.80 12.16 -4.73
CA ALA A 260 -15.09 12.34 -5.98
C ALA A 260 -13.61 12.72 -5.76
N MET A 261 -13.32 13.60 -4.81
CA MET A 261 -11.95 13.99 -4.46
C MET A 261 -11.16 12.82 -3.84
N ILE A 262 -11.77 12.02 -2.97
CA ILE A 262 -11.14 10.82 -2.42
C ILE A 262 -10.81 9.84 -3.55
N LEU A 263 -11.73 9.58 -4.46
CA LEU A 263 -11.50 8.67 -5.58
C LEU A 263 -10.40 9.16 -6.52
N LEU A 264 -10.34 10.46 -6.80
CA LEU A 264 -9.28 11.07 -7.60
C LEU A 264 -7.91 10.93 -6.91
N ASN A 265 -7.84 11.21 -5.62
CA ASN A 265 -6.61 11.05 -4.83
C ASN A 265 -6.12 9.61 -4.87
N LEU A 266 -6.99 8.65 -4.58
CA LEU A 266 -6.66 7.24 -4.65
C LEU A 266 -6.24 6.80 -6.06
N ALA A 267 -6.87 7.34 -7.10
CA ALA A 267 -6.51 7.04 -8.50
C ALA A 267 -5.10 7.53 -8.88
N ILE A 268 -4.61 8.58 -8.23
CA ILE A 268 -3.24 9.09 -8.42
C ILE A 268 -2.23 8.28 -7.62
N MET A 269 -2.54 7.96 -6.35
CA MET A 269 -1.57 7.39 -5.40
C MET A 269 -1.40 5.87 -5.56
N MET A 270 -2.49 5.15 -5.78
CA MET A 270 -2.44 3.69 -5.83
C MET A 270 -1.56 3.10 -6.95
N PRO A 271 -1.50 3.65 -8.19
CA PRO A 271 -0.60 3.13 -9.20
C PRO A 271 0.88 3.20 -8.81
N VAL A 272 1.28 4.18 -7.99
CA VAL A 272 2.66 4.30 -7.49
C VAL A 272 3.08 3.02 -6.76
N LEU A 273 2.20 2.48 -5.90
CA LEU A 273 2.45 1.22 -5.18
C LEU A 273 2.58 0.03 -6.13
N GLN A 274 1.84 0.01 -7.23
CA GLN A 274 1.92 -1.08 -8.21
C GLN A 274 3.22 -1.03 -9.02
N VAL A 275 3.65 0.17 -9.40
CA VAL A 275 4.95 0.39 -10.05
C VAL A 275 6.09 0.03 -9.08
N LEU A 276 5.99 0.45 -7.82
CA LEU A 276 6.95 0.09 -6.77
C LEU A 276 7.09 -1.44 -6.63
N LYS A 277 5.97 -2.17 -6.59
CA LYS A 277 6.00 -3.65 -6.56
C LYS A 277 6.81 -4.22 -7.74
N ALA A 278 6.60 -3.71 -8.94
CA ALA A 278 7.32 -4.16 -10.13
C ALA A 278 8.84 -3.92 -10.01
N VAL A 279 9.25 -2.73 -9.54
CA VAL A 279 10.67 -2.38 -9.34
C VAL A 279 11.30 -3.22 -8.23
N VAL A 280 10.60 -3.40 -7.10
CA VAL A 280 11.08 -4.25 -5.99
C VAL A 280 11.23 -5.70 -6.45
N TYR A 281 10.25 -6.24 -7.18
CA TYR A 281 10.31 -7.60 -7.72
C TYR A 281 11.51 -7.78 -8.65
N TYR A 282 11.71 -6.85 -9.58
CA TYR A 282 12.86 -6.83 -10.47
C TYR A 282 14.19 -6.83 -9.70
N ASN A 283 14.34 -5.93 -8.74
CA ASN A 283 15.55 -5.82 -7.92
C ASN A 283 15.84 -7.09 -7.09
N LEU A 284 14.80 -7.71 -6.49
CA LEU A 284 14.97 -8.95 -5.73
C LEU A 284 15.30 -10.14 -6.63
N ARG A 285 14.72 -10.18 -7.80
CA ARG A 285 15.00 -11.21 -8.79
C ARG A 285 16.44 -11.14 -9.29
N LEU A 286 16.93 -9.92 -9.58
CA LEU A 286 18.34 -9.69 -9.90
C LEU A 286 19.29 -10.15 -8.79
N ARG A 287 18.93 -9.90 -7.52
CA ARG A 287 19.76 -10.28 -6.37
C ARG A 287 19.82 -11.78 -6.12
N ARG A 288 18.76 -12.51 -6.40
CA ARG A 288 18.65 -13.95 -6.14
C ARG A 288 19.05 -14.84 -7.30
N GLU A 289 18.66 -14.44 -8.49
CA GLU A 289 18.90 -15.22 -9.71
C GLU A 289 20.25 -14.86 -10.37
N GLY A 290 20.94 -13.84 -9.83
CA GLY A 290 22.21 -13.37 -10.38
C GLY A 290 22.09 -12.87 -11.83
N VAL A 291 23.16 -12.95 -12.59
CA VAL A 291 23.23 -12.57 -14.00
C VAL A 291 22.36 -13.45 -14.93
N GLY A 292 21.71 -14.48 -14.39
CA GLY A 292 20.85 -15.42 -15.12
C GLY A 292 19.55 -14.83 -15.69
N LEU A 293 19.27 -13.54 -15.47
CA LEU A 293 18.29 -12.79 -16.26
C LEU A 293 18.85 -12.34 -17.63
N GLN A 294 19.75 -13.07 -18.21
CA GLN A 294 19.86 -13.08 -19.66
C GLN A 294 18.52 -13.55 -20.17
N LEU A 295 17.77 -12.59 -20.68
CA LEU A 295 16.50 -12.74 -21.34
C LEU A 295 16.60 -13.92 -22.32
N GLN A 296 16.16 -15.10 -21.89
CA GLN A 296 15.87 -16.12 -22.88
C GLN A 296 14.77 -15.54 -23.77
N PRO A 297 15.03 -15.34 -25.08
CA PRO A 297 13.96 -14.97 -25.97
C PRO A 297 12.88 -16.03 -25.78
N ARG A 298 11.68 -15.60 -25.39
CA ARG A 298 10.50 -16.48 -25.37
C ARG A 298 10.35 -16.98 -26.82
N THR A 299 10.75 -18.19 -27.07
CA THR A 299 10.23 -18.94 -28.20
C THR A 299 8.72 -18.95 -28.03
N ILE A 300 8.07 -18.30 -28.96
CA ILE A 300 6.62 -18.12 -29.14
C ILE A 300 5.95 -19.48 -29.29
#